data_b3186bad56f865d768388c131234231c
#
_entry.id   b3186bad56f865d768388c131234231c
#
_cell.length_a   1.000
_cell.length_b   1.000
_cell.length_c   1.000
_cell.angle_alpha   90.00
_cell.angle_beta   90.00
_cell.angle_gamma   90.00
#
_symmetry.space_group_name_H-M   'P 1'
#
loop_
_entity.id
_entity.type
_entity.pdbx_description
1 polymer ?
#
loop_
_entity_poly.entity_id
_entity_poly.type
_entity_poly.pdbx_seq_one_letter_code
_entity_poly.pdbx_strand_id
1 'polypeptide(L)'
;MQDYSRENPMDDIILCITEGEKTEILFLKDLIRHFLPNNRLRIIPFCADIYQLYAQMQSDDFFDLLPLLQSRNNNQDINQYTREQIAQIYLFFDYDGHATNASDEKITEMLEYFNNETEKGKLYISYPMVEALKDSLQDPSDRILTSPVSSSDYKELVHGRGPCIFQQLRKTEKSHWCKQLNLHLKIGHYIVSNQPTLPSSYEIKKTLTQS
;
A
#
# COMPACT_ATOMS: atom_id res chain seq x y z
N MET A 1 -33.18 33.95 -17.91
CA MET A 1 -33.11 32.72 -17.09
C MET A 1 -32.09 31.85 -17.79
N GLN A 2 -30.84 31.94 -17.38
CA GLN A 2 -29.75 31.08 -17.88
C GLN A 2 -29.83 29.76 -17.14
N ASP A 3 -30.11 28.72 -17.91
CA ASP A 3 -30.12 27.34 -17.47
C ASP A 3 -28.66 26.91 -17.22
N TYR A 4 -28.24 26.95 -15.96
CA TYR A 4 -27.02 26.29 -15.53
C TYR A 4 -27.29 24.77 -15.56
N SER A 5 -27.28 24.21 -16.78
CA SER A 5 -27.19 22.76 -16.95
C SER A 5 -25.96 22.27 -16.18
N ARG A 6 -26.23 21.51 -15.13
CA ARG A 6 -25.27 20.85 -14.26
C ARG A 6 -24.22 20.16 -15.13
N GLU A 7 -23.03 20.73 -15.19
CA GLU A 7 -21.85 19.95 -15.51
C GLU A 7 -21.87 18.74 -14.57
N ASN A 8 -21.93 17.54 -15.13
CA ASN A 8 -21.67 16.32 -14.38
C ASN A 8 -20.33 16.53 -13.66
N PRO A 9 -20.26 16.45 -12.34
CA PRO A 9 -18.96 16.49 -11.68
C PRO A 9 -18.17 15.32 -12.29
N MET A 10 -17.09 15.64 -13.00
CA MET A 10 -16.16 14.62 -13.49
C MET A 10 -15.83 13.76 -12.27
N ASP A 11 -16.11 12.46 -12.38
CA ASP A 11 -15.96 11.56 -11.26
C ASP A 11 -14.50 11.56 -10.83
N ASP A 12 -14.19 12.17 -9.69
CA ASP A 12 -12.86 12.19 -9.09
C ASP A 12 -12.41 10.75 -8.85
N ILE A 13 -11.35 10.34 -9.51
CA ILE A 13 -10.83 8.97 -9.45
C ILE A 13 -9.80 8.89 -8.32
N ILE A 14 -9.88 7.82 -7.55
CA ILE A 14 -8.85 7.42 -6.61
C ILE A 14 -8.02 6.32 -7.27
N LEU A 15 -6.74 6.58 -7.48
CA LEU A 15 -5.81 5.66 -8.10
C LEU A 15 -5.03 4.92 -7.01
N CYS A 16 -5.12 3.59 -6.99
CA CYS A 16 -4.31 2.72 -6.15
C CYS A 16 -3.30 1.97 -7.02
N ILE A 17 -2.03 2.21 -6.79
CA ILE A 17 -0.93 1.57 -7.50
C ILE A 17 -0.38 0.48 -6.60
N THR A 18 -0.29 -0.75 -7.13
CA THR A 18 0.25 -1.90 -6.40
C THR A 18 1.54 -2.39 -7.02
N GLU A 19 2.44 -2.93 -6.22
CA GLU A 19 3.66 -3.55 -6.73
C GLU A 19 3.34 -4.71 -7.66
N GLY A 20 2.54 -5.67 -7.17
CA GLY A 20 2.20 -6.89 -7.88
C GLY A 20 0.81 -6.88 -8.52
N GLU A 21 0.56 -7.91 -9.34
CA GLU A 21 -0.67 -8.09 -10.12
C GLU A 21 -1.75 -8.91 -9.40
N LYS A 22 -1.46 -9.54 -8.28
CA LYS A 22 -2.35 -10.55 -7.69
C LYS A 22 -2.71 -10.28 -6.24
N THR A 23 -1.77 -10.43 -5.32
CA THR A 23 -2.07 -10.47 -3.88
C THR A 23 -2.61 -9.14 -3.39
N GLU A 24 -1.91 -8.04 -3.66
CA GLU A 24 -2.28 -6.68 -3.26
C GLU A 24 -3.64 -6.28 -3.86
N ILE A 25 -3.83 -6.59 -5.14
CA ILE A 25 -5.09 -6.31 -5.83
C ILE A 25 -6.26 -7.05 -5.17
N LEU A 26 -6.08 -8.31 -4.80
CA LEU A 26 -7.12 -9.09 -4.13
C LEU A 26 -7.47 -8.51 -2.76
N PHE A 27 -6.46 -8.11 -1.97
CA PHE A 27 -6.67 -7.46 -0.68
C PHE A 27 -7.36 -6.09 -0.83
N LEU A 28 -6.91 -5.25 -1.75
CA LEU A 28 -7.53 -3.95 -1.98
C LEU A 28 -8.98 -4.10 -2.45
N LYS A 29 -9.26 -5.00 -3.37
CA LYS A 29 -10.64 -5.27 -3.83
C LYS A 29 -11.54 -5.73 -2.68
N ASP A 30 -11.02 -6.56 -1.79
CA ASP A 30 -11.78 -7.02 -0.64
C ASP A 30 -12.00 -5.89 0.39
N LEU A 31 -10.98 -5.09 0.68
CA LEU A 31 -11.07 -3.91 1.54
C LEU A 31 -12.10 -2.90 1.00
N ILE A 32 -12.04 -2.60 -0.31
CA ILE A 32 -12.97 -1.69 -0.99
C ILE A 32 -14.41 -2.18 -0.84
N ARG A 33 -14.64 -3.47 -1.05
CA ARG A 33 -15.96 -4.10 -0.92
C ARG A 33 -16.59 -3.81 0.46
N HIS A 34 -15.78 -3.77 1.52
CA HIS A 34 -16.27 -3.58 2.88
C HIS A 34 -16.36 -2.11 3.32
N PHE A 35 -15.50 -1.23 2.81
CA PHE A 35 -15.34 0.12 3.34
C PHE A 35 -15.65 1.23 2.33
N LEU A 36 -15.50 0.98 1.04
CA LEU A 36 -15.60 1.99 -0.02
C LEU A 36 -16.48 1.49 -1.18
N PRO A 37 -17.79 1.34 -0.98
CA PRO A 37 -18.66 0.73 -1.98
C PRO A 37 -18.83 1.56 -3.26
N ASN A 38 -18.35 2.80 -3.30
CA ASN A 38 -18.48 3.69 -4.44
C ASN A 38 -17.33 3.54 -5.45
N ASN A 39 -17.69 3.44 -6.71
CA ASN A 39 -16.94 2.93 -7.85
C ASN A 39 -15.84 3.86 -8.41
N ARG A 40 -15.30 4.79 -7.62
CA ARG A 40 -14.30 5.78 -8.05
C ARG A 40 -12.85 5.28 -7.99
N LEU A 41 -12.62 4.10 -7.44
CA LEU A 41 -11.28 3.57 -7.22
C LEU A 41 -10.84 2.72 -8.40
N ARG A 42 -9.60 2.95 -8.86
CA ARG A 42 -8.92 2.17 -9.89
C ARG A 42 -7.64 1.59 -9.29
N ILE A 43 -7.43 0.29 -9.52
CA ILE A 43 -6.23 -0.42 -9.06
C ILE A 43 -5.38 -0.72 -10.28
N ILE A 44 -4.15 -0.23 -10.28
CA ILE A 44 -3.20 -0.35 -11.37
C ILE A 44 -1.95 -1.05 -10.85
N PRO A 45 -1.58 -2.23 -11.38
CA PRO A 45 -0.32 -2.87 -11.02
C PRO A 45 0.86 -2.14 -11.67
N PHE A 46 1.90 -1.89 -10.87
CA PHE A 46 3.15 -1.34 -11.35
C PHE A 46 4.03 -2.42 -12.00
N CYS A 47 3.92 -3.67 -11.51
CA CYS A 47 4.65 -4.84 -12.00
C CYS A 47 6.17 -4.71 -11.90
N ALA A 48 6.66 -4.05 -10.85
CA ALA A 48 8.06 -3.94 -10.54
C ALA A 48 8.23 -3.52 -9.06
N ASP A 49 9.40 -3.81 -8.49
CA ASP A 49 9.72 -3.46 -7.12
C ASP A 49 9.87 -1.94 -6.91
N ILE A 50 9.89 -1.54 -5.64
CA ILE A 50 9.99 -0.14 -5.23
C ILE A 50 11.29 0.52 -5.72
N TYR A 51 12.40 -0.22 -5.83
CA TYR A 51 13.70 0.31 -6.24
C TYR A 51 13.75 0.58 -7.75
N GLN A 52 12.95 -0.14 -8.53
CA GLN A 52 12.77 0.19 -9.94
C GLN A 52 11.96 1.48 -10.11
N LEU A 53 10.95 1.72 -9.26
CA LEU A 53 10.24 3.00 -9.22
C LEU A 53 11.20 4.13 -8.81
N TYR A 54 12.04 3.90 -7.80
CA TYR A 54 13.07 4.85 -7.39
C TYR A 54 14.01 5.21 -8.53
N ALA A 55 14.51 4.21 -9.28
CA ALA A 55 15.38 4.45 -10.42
C ALA A 55 14.73 5.30 -11.51
N GLN A 56 13.42 5.11 -11.78
CA GLN A 56 12.68 5.96 -12.71
C GLN A 56 12.57 7.40 -12.17
N MET A 57 12.26 7.57 -10.89
CA MET A 57 12.18 8.88 -10.23
C MET A 57 13.51 9.63 -10.32
N GLN A 58 14.65 8.96 -10.13
CA GLN A 58 15.97 9.56 -10.19
C GLN A 58 16.46 9.86 -11.61
N SER A 59 15.89 9.21 -12.60
CA SER A 59 16.31 9.39 -14.00
C SER A 59 15.68 10.61 -14.68
N ASP A 60 14.69 11.25 -14.06
CA ASP A 60 13.95 12.37 -14.63
C ASP A 60 13.70 13.45 -13.58
N ASP A 61 14.30 14.62 -13.74
CA ASP A 61 14.12 15.78 -12.85
C ASP A 61 12.66 16.28 -12.80
N PHE A 62 11.87 15.96 -13.83
CA PHE A 62 10.45 16.30 -13.94
C PHE A 62 9.54 15.09 -13.80
N PHE A 63 9.99 14.09 -13.04
CA PHE A 63 9.28 12.83 -12.90
C PHE A 63 7.78 13.02 -12.57
N ASP A 64 6.94 12.43 -13.41
CA ASP A 64 5.50 12.31 -13.21
C ASP A 64 5.08 10.84 -13.30
N LEU A 65 4.36 10.39 -12.28
CA LEU A 65 3.93 9.01 -12.17
C LEU A 65 2.89 8.62 -13.22
N LEU A 66 1.99 9.53 -13.61
CA LEU A 66 0.91 9.21 -14.55
C LEU A 66 1.43 8.90 -15.96
N PRO A 67 2.30 9.70 -16.58
CA PRO A 67 2.93 9.34 -17.86
C PRO A 67 3.73 8.04 -17.78
N LEU A 68 4.42 7.79 -16.68
CA LEU A 68 5.13 6.54 -16.49
C LEU A 68 4.18 5.34 -16.50
N LEU A 69 3.06 5.41 -15.79
CA LEU A 69 2.06 4.33 -15.78
C LEU A 69 1.41 4.14 -17.16
N GLN A 70 1.14 5.23 -17.86
CA GLN A 70 0.56 5.21 -19.20
C GLN A 70 1.50 4.61 -20.26
N SER A 71 2.81 4.78 -20.09
CA SER A 71 3.81 4.19 -20.99
C SER A 71 3.97 2.68 -20.84
N ARG A 72 3.45 2.09 -19.75
CA ARG A 72 3.56 0.65 -19.48
C ARG A 72 2.46 -0.13 -20.18
N ASN A 73 2.83 -1.09 -21.00
CA ASN A 73 1.93 -1.86 -21.85
C ASN A 73 0.81 -2.62 -21.10
N ASN A 74 0.99 -2.85 -19.80
CA ASN A 74 0.03 -3.60 -18.97
C ASN A 74 -1.13 -2.74 -18.45
N ASN A 75 -1.12 -1.44 -18.70
CA ASN A 75 -2.02 -0.47 -18.07
C ASN A 75 -2.91 0.27 -19.06
N GLN A 76 -3.47 -0.41 -20.05
CA GLN A 76 -4.31 0.24 -21.09
C GLN A 76 -5.47 1.05 -20.51
N ASP A 77 -6.02 0.63 -19.37
CA ASP A 77 -7.13 1.32 -18.71
C ASP A 77 -6.78 2.70 -18.17
N ILE A 78 -5.50 2.97 -17.85
CA ILE A 78 -5.06 4.28 -17.33
C ILE A 78 -4.99 5.34 -18.43
N ASN A 79 -4.82 4.94 -19.68
CA ASN A 79 -4.67 5.85 -20.82
C ASN A 79 -5.93 6.71 -21.09
N GLN A 80 -7.06 6.30 -20.56
CA GLN A 80 -8.30 7.07 -20.70
C GLN A 80 -8.43 8.23 -19.72
N TYR A 81 -7.55 8.34 -18.71
CA TYR A 81 -7.63 9.35 -17.65
C TYR A 81 -6.59 10.43 -17.83
N THR A 82 -6.99 11.67 -17.55
CA THR A 82 -6.10 12.82 -17.43
C THR A 82 -5.75 13.06 -15.95
N ARG A 83 -4.72 13.89 -15.69
CA ARG A 83 -4.31 14.21 -14.31
C ARG A 83 -5.43 14.90 -13.51
N GLU A 84 -6.22 15.74 -14.17
CA GLU A 84 -7.33 16.50 -13.56
C GLU A 84 -8.47 15.59 -13.10
N GLN A 85 -8.59 14.41 -13.68
CA GLN A 85 -9.61 13.41 -13.29
C GLN A 85 -9.17 12.57 -12.09
N ILE A 86 -7.89 12.65 -11.69
CA ILE A 86 -7.34 11.87 -10.59
C ILE A 86 -7.26 12.75 -9.35
N ALA A 87 -8.17 12.53 -8.41
CA ALA A 87 -8.23 13.28 -7.16
C ALA A 87 -7.16 12.84 -6.16
N GLN A 88 -6.87 11.54 -6.10
CA GLN A 88 -5.94 10.97 -5.12
C GLN A 88 -5.15 9.80 -5.74
N ILE A 89 -3.89 9.67 -5.32
CA ILE A 89 -3.00 8.58 -5.73
C ILE A 89 -2.43 7.93 -4.47
N TYR A 90 -2.58 6.61 -4.36
CA TYR A 90 -2.00 5.79 -3.29
C TYR A 90 -1.11 4.71 -3.90
N LEU A 91 0.10 4.55 -3.35
CA LEU A 91 1.08 3.56 -3.78
C LEU A 91 1.26 2.54 -2.66
N PHE A 92 1.22 1.26 -3.00
CA PHE A 92 1.38 0.13 -2.08
C PHE A 92 2.50 -0.76 -2.60
N PHE A 93 3.64 -0.74 -1.91
CA PHE A 93 4.83 -1.52 -2.25
C PHE A 93 5.32 -2.30 -1.05
N ASP A 94 5.99 -3.41 -1.30
CA ASP A 94 6.67 -4.17 -0.25
C ASP A 94 8.02 -3.51 0.08
N TYR A 95 8.50 -3.73 1.31
CA TYR A 95 9.79 -3.18 1.75
C TYR A 95 10.98 -3.73 0.95
N ASP A 96 10.92 -5.00 0.56
CA ASP A 96 11.91 -5.74 -0.26
C ASP A 96 13.39 -5.47 0.12
N GLY A 97 13.67 -5.47 1.42
CA GLY A 97 15.01 -5.18 1.97
C GLY A 97 16.12 -6.17 1.56
N HIS A 98 15.75 -7.22 0.82
CA HIS A 98 16.68 -8.22 0.27
C HIS A 98 17.13 -7.92 -1.16
N ALA A 99 16.55 -6.93 -1.82
CA ALA A 99 16.99 -6.51 -3.13
C ALA A 99 18.47 -6.05 -3.06
N THR A 100 19.25 -6.40 -4.07
CA THR A 100 20.70 -6.09 -4.09
C THR A 100 21.00 -4.59 -4.08
N ASN A 101 20.02 -3.78 -4.45
CA ASN A 101 20.05 -2.32 -4.48
C ASN A 101 19.21 -1.69 -3.36
N ALA A 102 18.74 -2.48 -2.37
CA ALA A 102 17.97 -1.99 -1.23
C ALA A 102 18.79 -0.99 -0.40
N SER A 103 18.10 0.04 0.09
CA SER A 103 18.69 1.06 0.97
C SER A 103 17.57 1.81 1.69
N ASP A 104 17.72 2.02 2.99
CA ASP A 104 16.78 2.77 3.81
C ASP A 104 16.74 4.25 3.41
N GLU A 105 17.85 4.80 2.93
CA GLU A 105 17.93 6.16 2.42
C GLU A 105 17.02 6.33 1.20
N LYS A 106 17.04 5.38 0.25
CA LYS A 106 16.16 5.42 -0.93
C LYS A 106 14.68 5.34 -0.53
N ILE A 107 14.35 4.47 0.42
CA ILE A 107 12.98 4.36 0.95
C ILE A 107 12.56 5.68 1.60
N THR A 108 13.43 6.30 2.38
CA THR A 108 13.16 7.60 3.03
C THR A 108 12.92 8.69 1.99
N GLU A 109 13.76 8.81 0.97
CA GLU A 109 13.59 9.76 -0.14
C GLU A 109 12.24 9.53 -0.87
N MET A 110 11.87 8.28 -1.12
CA MET A 110 10.59 7.98 -1.75
C MET A 110 9.39 8.33 -0.87
N LEU A 111 9.46 8.08 0.45
CA LEU A 111 8.42 8.45 1.40
C LEU A 111 8.27 9.98 1.52
N GLU A 112 9.37 10.72 1.39
CA GLU A 112 9.35 12.18 1.34
C GLU A 112 8.79 12.71 0.02
N TYR A 113 9.14 12.09 -1.10
CA TYR A 113 8.66 12.48 -2.42
C TYR A 113 7.17 12.16 -2.60
N PHE A 114 6.74 10.96 -2.23
CA PHE A 114 5.35 10.51 -2.29
C PHE A 114 4.67 10.64 -0.93
N ASN A 115 4.50 11.87 -0.46
CA ASN A 115 3.96 12.16 0.87
C ASN A 115 2.55 12.76 0.88
N ASN A 116 1.98 13.07 -0.31
CA ASN A 116 0.69 13.70 -0.44
C ASN A 116 -0.13 13.05 -1.56
N GLU A 117 -1.25 12.45 -1.21
CA GLU A 117 -2.14 11.72 -2.11
C GLU A 117 -2.78 12.61 -3.19
N THR A 118 -2.94 13.90 -2.93
CA THR A 118 -3.55 14.85 -3.88
C THR A 118 -2.55 15.46 -4.87
N GLU A 119 -1.26 15.27 -4.61
CA GLU A 119 -0.17 15.79 -5.44
C GLU A 119 0.53 14.68 -6.22
N LYS A 120 1.67 14.20 -5.70
CA LYS A 120 2.51 13.19 -6.34
C LYS A 120 2.06 11.77 -6.03
N GLY A 121 1.26 11.61 -4.98
CA GLY A 121 0.81 10.34 -4.43
C GLY A 121 1.28 10.13 -3.00
N LYS A 122 0.65 9.18 -2.31
CA LYS A 122 0.99 8.75 -0.95
C LYS A 122 1.50 7.33 -0.96
N LEU A 123 2.77 7.16 -0.59
CA LEU A 123 3.41 5.84 -0.52
C LEU A 123 3.14 5.17 0.82
N TYR A 124 2.75 3.90 0.75
CA TYR A 124 2.64 2.97 1.87
C TYR A 124 3.54 1.76 1.61
N ILE A 125 4.32 1.41 2.62
CA ILE A 125 5.24 0.27 2.58
C ILE A 125 4.66 -0.88 3.42
N SER A 126 4.49 -2.04 2.79
CA SER A 126 4.13 -3.28 3.49
C SER A 126 5.38 -3.90 4.13
N TYR A 127 5.35 -4.10 5.45
CA TYR A 127 6.48 -4.69 6.15
C TYR A 127 6.09 -6.00 6.86
N PRO A 128 6.84 -7.06 6.69
CA PRO A 128 7.93 -7.23 5.70
C PRO A 128 7.42 -7.29 4.26
N MET A 129 6.16 -7.62 4.04
CA MET A 129 5.47 -7.67 2.75
C MET A 129 3.95 -7.80 2.96
N VAL A 130 3.17 -7.74 1.89
CA VAL A 130 1.70 -7.81 1.92
C VAL A 130 1.17 -9.10 2.57
N GLU A 131 1.90 -10.21 2.51
CA GLU A 131 1.54 -11.46 3.18
C GLU A 131 1.41 -11.34 4.70
N ALA A 132 1.95 -10.29 5.32
CA ALA A 132 1.74 -10.00 6.74
C ALA A 132 0.25 -9.90 7.11
N LEU A 133 -0.61 -9.52 6.18
CA LEU A 133 -2.06 -9.53 6.36
C LEU A 133 -2.65 -10.95 6.55
N LYS A 134 -1.96 -11.98 6.07
CA LYS A 134 -2.37 -13.38 6.22
C LYS A 134 -1.79 -14.03 7.50
N ASP A 135 -0.91 -13.35 8.19
CA ASP A 135 -0.28 -13.90 9.37
C ASP A 135 -1.30 -13.96 10.54
N SER A 136 -1.44 -15.13 11.16
CA SER A 136 -2.34 -15.36 12.29
C SER A 136 -1.74 -14.83 13.60
N LEU A 137 -1.31 -13.58 13.62
CA LEU A 137 -0.77 -12.92 14.80
C LEU A 137 -1.82 -12.86 15.91
N GLN A 138 -1.43 -13.22 17.14
CA GLN A 138 -2.29 -13.12 18.31
C GLN A 138 -1.81 -12.01 19.27
N ASP A 139 -0.51 -11.83 19.41
CA ASP A 139 0.08 -10.79 20.25
C ASP A 139 1.18 -10.02 19.49
N PRO A 140 1.15 -8.67 19.51
CA PRO A 140 2.18 -7.85 18.86
C PRO A 140 3.60 -8.10 19.38
N SER A 141 3.75 -8.43 20.68
CA SER A 141 5.05 -8.58 21.33
C SER A 141 5.77 -9.87 20.97
N ASP A 142 5.05 -10.93 20.59
CA ASP A 142 5.65 -12.26 20.44
C ASP A 142 6.43 -12.44 19.13
N ARG A 143 6.30 -11.54 18.14
CA ARG A 143 6.73 -11.82 16.78
C ARG A 143 7.63 -10.80 16.11
N ILE A 144 7.62 -9.57 16.56
CA ILE A 144 8.44 -8.49 15.97
C ILE A 144 9.92 -8.77 16.18
N LEU A 145 10.25 -9.45 17.29
CA LEU A 145 11.63 -9.72 17.69
C LEU A 145 12.21 -11.05 17.18
N THR A 146 11.43 -11.90 16.53
CA THR A 146 11.83 -13.29 16.26
C THR A 146 11.77 -13.72 14.79
N SER A 147 11.46 -12.84 13.86
CA SER A 147 11.41 -13.22 12.44
C SER A 147 12.68 -12.80 11.71
N PRO A 148 13.67 -13.69 11.55
CA PRO A 148 14.72 -13.50 10.57
C PRO A 148 14.06 -13.59 9.20
N VAL A 149 14.11 -12.54 8.42
CA VAL A 149 13.27 -12.47 7.23
C VAL A 149 14.11 -12.47 5.98
N SER A 150 14.20 -13.64 5.34
CA SER A 150 14.23 -13.65 3.87
C SER A 150 12.79 -13.62 3.35
N SER A 151 12.51 -12.97 2.23
CA SER A 151 11.15 -12.84 1.70
C SER A 151 10.50 -14.19 1.38
N SER A 152 11.28 -15.19 0.92
CA SER A 152 10.81 -16.55 0.67
C SER A 152 10.42 -17.26 1.97
N ASP A 153 11.24 -17.15 3.00
CA ASP A 153 11.05 -17.82 4.28
C ASP A 153 9.83 -17.24 5.02
N TYR A 154 9.54 -15.95 4.87
CA TYR A 154 8.37 -15.35 5.48
C TYR A 154 7.06 -15.87 4.89
N LYS A 155 6.98 -16.06 3.57
CA LYS A 155 5.80 -16.64 2.93
C LYS A 155 5.53 -18.06 3.42
N GLU A 156 6.58 -18.89 3.50
CA GLU A 156 6.48 -20.24 4.05
C GLU A 156 6.09 -20.23 5.53
N LEU A 157 6.69 -19.33 6.31
CA LEU A 157 6.36 -19.14 7.72
C LEU A 157 4.88 -18.80 7.92
N VAL A 158 4.33 -17.85 7.17
CA VAL A 158 2.92 -17.44 7.24
C VAL A 158 2.01 -18.60 6.86
N HIS A 159 2.35 -19.35 5.80
CA HIS A 159 1.60 -20.54 5.41
C HIS A 159 1.63 -21.64 6.46
N GLY A 160 2.74 -21.82 7.15
CA GLY A 160 2.91 -22.84 8.20
C GLY A 160 2.21 -22.53 9.52
N ARG A 161 1.80 -21.29 9.76
CA ARG A 161 1.19 -20.83 11.04
C ARG A 161 -0.30 -21.18 11.19
N GLY A 162 -0.89 -21.83 10.23
CA GLY A 162 -2.26 -22.31 10.28
C GLY A 162 -3.26 -21.42 9.52
N PRO A 163 -4.55 -21.79 9.54
CA PRO A 163 -5.57 -21.16 8.72
C PRO A 163 -5.84 -19.71 9.21
N CYS A 164 -5.72 -18.76 8.29
CA CYS A 164 -6.13 -17.38 8.50
C CYS A 164 -7.31 -17.05 7.58
N ILE A 165 -8.28 -16.26 8.08
CA ILE A 165 -9.46 -15.85 7.29
C ILE A 165 -9.04 -15.09 6.02
N PHE A 166 -7.93 -14.36 6.06
CA PHE A 166 -7.39 -13.63 4.92
C PHE A 166 -6.76 -14.50 3.82
N GLN A 167 -6.64 -15.82 4.04
CA GLN A 167 -6.39 -16.79 2.99
C GLN A 167 -7.64 -17.09 2.15
N GLN A 168 -8.83 -16.70 2.67
CA GLN A 168 -10.13 -16.94 2.04
C GLN A 168 -10.93 -15.62 1.96
N LEU A 169 -10.41 -14.63 1.24
CA LEU A 169 -10.97 -13.28 1.17
C LEU A 169 -12.47 -13.21 0.86
N ARG A 170 -13.01 -14.19 0.12
CA ARG A 170 -14.46 -14.26 -0.15
C ARG A 170 -15.31 -14.46 1.12
N LYS A 171 -14.72 -14.94 2.21
CA LYS A 171 -15.38 -15.19 3.50
C LYS A 171 -15.08 -14.10 4.53
N THR A 172 -14.29 -13.09 4.19
CA THR A 172 -14.03 -11.98 5.11
C THR A 172 -15.26 -11.12 5.29
N GLU A 173 -15.38 -10.56 6.49
CA GLU A 173 -16.36 -9.57 6.86
C GLU A 173 -15.66 -8.28 7.31
N LYS A 174 -16.39 -7.18 7.36
CA LYS A 174 -15.87 -5.90 7.85
C LYS A 174 -15.23 -6.02 9.24
N SER A 175 -15.83 -6.84 10.12
CA SER A 175 -15.32 -7.11 11.47
C SER A 175 -13.93 -7.75 11.46
N HIS A 176 -13.62 -8.64 10.51
CA HIS A 176 -12.30 -9.25 10.35
C HIS A 176 -11.26 -8.19 9.98
N TRP A 177 -11.58 -7.32 9.03
CA TRP A 177 -10.72 -6.22 8.64
C TRP A 177 -10.48 -5.23 9.79
N CYS A 178 -11.52 -4.86 10.55
CA CYS A 178 -11.36 -3.99 11.71
C CYS A 178 -10.40 -4.58 12.76
N LYS A 179 -10.51 -5.88 13.03
CA LYS A 179 -9.59 -6.58 13.94
C LYS A 179 -8.16 -6.59 13.40
N GLN A 180 -7.98 -6.89 12.11
CA GLN A 180 -6.66 -6.94 11.49
C GLN A 180 -5.99 -5.57 11.46
N LEU A 181 -6.71 -4.52 11.08
CA LEU A 181 -6.21 -3.15 11.11
C LEU A 181 -5.79 -2.72 12.51
N ASN A 182 -6.62 -3.01 13.54
CA ASN A 182 -6.27 -2.70 14.91
C ASN A 182 -5.03 -3.46 15.39
N LEU A 183 -4.85 -4.73 14.97
CA LEU A 183 -3.67 -5.51 15.27
C LEU A 183 -2.41 -4.88 14.65
N HIS A 184 -2.45 -4.56 13.35
CA HIS A 184 -1.31 -3.95 12.67
C HIS A 184 -0.97 -2.55 13.20
N LEU A 185 -1.97 -1.76 13.59
CA LEU A 185 -1.75 -0.47 14.28
C LEU A 185 -1.04 -0.65 15.62
N LYS A 186 -1.42 -1.66 16.40
CA LYS A 186 -0.73 -1.98 17.66
C LYS A 186 0.70 -2.45 17.42
N ILE A 187 0.92 -3.30 16.39
CA ILE A 187 2.26 -3.75 15.99
C ILE A 187 3.13 -2.55 15.61
N GLY A 188 2.64 -1.69 14.73
CA GLY A 188 3.36 -0.48 14.34
C GLY A 188 3.66 0.43 15.54
N HIS A 189 2.69 0.63 16.43
CA HIS A 189 2.91 1.42 17.65
C HIS A 189 3.93 0.77 18.60
N TYR A 190 3.92 -0.55 18.71
CA TYR A 190 4.90 -1.28 19.50
C TYR A 190 6.32 -1.13 18.95
N ILE A 191 6.50 -1.25 17.62
CA ILE A 191 7.81 -1.07 16.98
C ILE A 191 8.37 0.33 17.27
N VAL A 192 7.50 1.34 17.24
CA VAL A 192 7.88 2.75 17.39
C VAL A 192 8.12 3.16 18.85
N SER A 193 7.25 2.73 19.75
CA SER A 193 7.14 3.25 21.12
C SER A 193 7.41 2.19 22.20
N ASN A 194 7.58 0.93 21.80
CA ASN A 194 7.63 -0.24 22.70
C ASN A 194 6.37 -0.38 23.57
N GLN A 195 5.22 0.09 23.08
CA GLN A 195 3.93 0.01 23.77
C GLN A 195 2.91 -0.76 22.94
N PRO A 196 2.39 -1.92 23.40
CA PRO A 196 1.46 -2.76 22.66
C PRO A 196 0.00 -2.23 22.72
N THR A 197 -0.18 -0.92 22.64
CA THR A 197 -1.47 -0.23 22.69
C THR A 197 -1.78 0.43 21.35
N LEU A 198 -3.03 0.83 21.13
CA LEU A 198 -3.34 1.68 19.99
C LEU A 198 -2.74 3.08 20.21
N PRO A 199 -2.17 3.70 19.18
CA PRO A 199 -1.66 5.07 19.29
C PRO A 199 -2.82 6.04 19.56
N SER A 200 -2.56 7.06 20.38
CA SER A 200 -3.54 8.11 20.70
C SER A 200 -3.82 9.07 19.53
N SER A 201 -2.89 9.14 18.58
CA SER A 201 -3.04 9.87 17.32
C SER A 201 -2.36 9.07 16.20
N TYR A 202 -2.86 9.23 14.96
CA TYR A 202 -2.31 8.52 13.79
C TYR A 202 -1.01 9.16 13.25
N GLU A 203 -0.27 9.89 14.06
CA GLU A 203 1.05 10.41 13.69
C GLU A 203 2.14 9.32 13.75
N ILE A 204 1.99 8.27 12.94
CA ILE A 204 3.09 7.34 12.65
C ILE A 204 4.00 7.97 11.59
N LYS A 205 4.47 9.17 11.84
CA LYS A 205 5.36 9.89 10.90
C LYS A 205 6.86 9.71 11.18
N LYS A 206 7.22 8.95 12.19
CA LYS A 206 8.65 8.77 12.53
C LYS A 206 8.89 7.32 12.83
N THR A 207 9.62 6.55 11.98
CA THR A 207 10.39 5.51 12.68
C THR A 207 10.81 4.31 11.85
N LEU A 208 10.91 4.37 10.56
CA LEU A 208 11.67 3.33 9.85
C LEU A 208 13.19 3.61 9.81
N THR A 209 13.64 4.72 10.37
CA THR A 209 15.05 5.17 10.31
C THR A 209 15.85 4.92 11.57
N GLN A 210 15.38 4.14 12.56
CA GLN A 210 16.10 3.92 13.83
C GLN A 210 15.99 2.49 14.36
N SER A 211 16.17 1.48 13.53
CA SER A 211 16.40 0.12 14.08
C SER A 211 17.55 -0.54 13.37
#